data_0813f6231aea914edaceaccbe265a248
#
_entry.id   0813f6231aea914edaceaccbe265a248
#
_cell.length_a   1.000
_cell.length_b   1.000
_cell.length_c   1.000
_cell.angle_alpha   90.00
_cell.angle_beta   90.00
_cell.angle_gamma   90.00
#
_symmetry.space_group_name_H-M   'P 1'
#
loop_
_entity.id
_entity.type
_entity.pdbx_description
1 polymer ?
#
loop_
_entity_poly.entity_id
_entity_poly.type
_entity_poly.pdbx_seq_one_letter_code
_entity_poly.pdbx_strand_id
1 'polypeptide(L)'
;RCGLRTNSGNDIRSARRSLNLLFSEWGNRGVHLWKVQLNEQQLTAGVATYTVPTNVNDVLEAYISSTAQAADGPATNDIALTKIDRSAYSALPNKLATGQPSQYYVNRQIDPTISLYVAPDASTYTYLKFYSINRIEDAGSFTNTADVAYRFLPCMCSGLAFYLSQKRAPDRIQVLKQLYEDELIRALNED
;
A
#
# COMPACT_ATOMS: atom_id res chain seq x y z
N ARG A 1 8.68 -27.71 3.90
CA ARG A 1 8.99 -27.84 2.46
C ARG A 1 10.51 -27.86 2.19
N CYS A 2 11.34 -27.09 2.91
CA CYS A 2 12.80 -27.12 2.77
C CYS A 2 13.47 -28.36 3.35
N GLY A 3 12.78 -29.13 4.18
CA GLY A 3 13.32 -30.35 4.83
C GLY A 3 14.41 -30.07 5.87
N LEU A 4 14.54 -28.84 6.33
CA LEU A 4 15.53 -28.40 7.30
C LEU A 4 14.93 -28.33 8.71
N ARG A 5 15.71 -28.76 9.71
CA ARG A 5 15.34 -28.59 11.12
C ARG A 5 15.64 -27.14 11.54
N THR A 6 14.68 -26.49 12.16
CA THR A 6 14.81 -25.11 12.68
C THR A 6 15.02 -25.18 14.19
N ASN A 7 16.26 -25.15 14.66
CA ASN A 7 16.57 -25.32 16.08
C ASN A 7 17.27 -24.09 16.71
N SER A 8 17.42 -23.00 15.98
CA SER A 8 18.13 -21.82 16.52
C SER A 8 17.36 -20.52 16.31
N GLY A 9 17.51 -19.60 17.26
CA GLY A 9 16.96 -18.24 17.12
C GLY A 9 17.47 -17.48 15.88
N ASN A 10 18.60 -17.92 15.33
CA ASN A 10 19.15 -17.39 14.08
C ASN A 10 18.33 -17.81 12.85
N ASP A 11 17.76 -19.01 12.89
CA ASP A 11 16.89 -19.52 11.82
C ASP A 11 15.60 -18.74 11.74
N ILE A 12 15.05 -18.39 12.88
CA ILE A 12 13.83 -17.60 13.00
C ILE A 12 14.07 -16.17 12.49
N ARG A 13 15.20 -15.54 12.84
CA ARG A 13 15.56 -14.21 12.30
C ARG A 13 15.74 -14.25 10.78
N SER A 14 16.34 -15.32 10.27
CA SER A 14 16.52 -15.52 8.83
C SER A 14 15.18 -15.70 8.11
N ALA A 15 14.27 -16.50 8.67
CA ALA A 15 12.93 -16.72 8.15
C ALA A 15 12.12 -15.40 8.10
N ARG A 16 12.18 -14.62 9.17
CA ARG A 16 11.52 -13.32 9.25
C ARG A 16 12.02 -12.33 8.20
N ARG A 17 13.34 -12.22 8.03
CA ARG A 17 13.93 -11.39 6.98
C ARG A 17 13.48 -11.85 5.59
N SER A 18 13.44 -13.16 5.35
CA SER A 18 13.00 -13.74 4.09
C SER A 18 11.51 -13.46 3.84
N LEU A 19 10.69 -13.48 4.89
CA LEU A 19 9.25 -13.16 4.79
C LEU A 19 9.03 -11.68 4.44
N ASN A 20 9.78 -10.77 5.04
CA ASN A 20 9.70 -9.35 4.72
C ASN A 20 10.13 -9.05 3.28
N LEU A 21 11.15 -9.76 2.77
CA LEU A 21 11.55 -9.68 1.35
C LEU A 21 10.45 -10.19 0.43
N LEU A 22 9.77 -11.28 0.79
CA LEU A 22 8.64 -11.82 0.06
C LEU A 22 7.48 -10.81 0.00
N PHE A 23 7.14 -10.18 1.10
CA PHE A 23 6.09 -9.16 1.15
C PHE A 23 6.43 -7.93 0.30
N SER A 24 7.70 -7.52 0.32
CA SER A 24 8.18 -6.44 -0.54
C SER A 24 8.08 -6.82 -2.03
N GLU A 25 8.43 -8.07 -2.39
CA GLU A 25 8.26 -8.58 -3.75
C GLU A 25 6.79 -8.59 -4.17
N TRP A 26 5.88 -9.03 -3.31
CA TRP A 26 4.45 -9.01 -3.57
C TRP A 26 3.92 -7.60 -3.85
N GLY A 27 4.34 -6.63 -3.05
CA GLY A 27 4.02 -5.21 -3.29
C GLY A 27 4.45 -4.74 -4.68
N ASN A 28 5.65 -5.15 -5.14
CA ASN A 28 6.17 -4.83 -6.47
C ASN A 28 5.43 -5.58 -7.61
N ARG A 29 4.87 -6.75 -7.34
CA ARG A 29 4.06 -7.53 -8.29
C ARG A 29 2.60 -7.09 -8.36
N GLY A 30 2.19 -6.10 -7.57
CA GLY A 30 0.81 -5.60 -7.53
C GLY A 30 -0.13 -6.45 -6.68
N VAL A 31 0.39 -7.33 -5.84
CA VAL A 31 -0.38 -8.16 -4.92
C VAL A 31 -0.73 -7.36 -3.67
N HIS A 32 -1.81 -6.55 -3.73
CA HIS A 32 -2.15 -5.63 -2.64
C HIS A 32 -3.65 -5.28 -2.57
N LEU A 33 -4.52 -6.00 -3.28
CA LEU A 33 -5.95 -5.63 -3.38
C LEU A 33 -6.66 -5.58 -2.02
N TRP A 34 -6.32 -6.47 -1.08
CA TRP A 34 -6.86 -6.44 0.28
C TRP A 34 -6.27 -5.32 1.16
N LYS A 35 -5.30 -4.57 0.64
CA LYS A 35 -4.66 -3.43 1.34
C LYS A 35 -5.14 -2.08 0.85
N VAL A 36 -6.18 -2.06 0.04
CA VAL A 36 -6.86 -0.81 -0.33
C VAL A 36 -7.67 -0.33 0.86
N GLN A 37 -7.39 0.88 1.31
CA GLN A 37 -8.05 1.49 2.46
C GLN A 37 -8.50 2.91 2.14
N LEU A 38 -9.69 3.26 2.59
CA LEU A 38 -10.17 4.64 2.58
C LEU A 38 -9.54 5.40 3.77
N ASN A 39 -8.89 6.50 3.48
CA ASN A 39 -8.36 7.44 4.46
C ASN A 39 -9.12 8.76 4.36
N GLU A 40 -9.25 9.43 5.48
CA GLU A 40 -9.88 10.73 5.56
C GLU A 40 -8.98 11.71 6.30
N GLN A 41 -8.93 12.93 5.82
CA GLN A 41 -8.20 14.03 6.46
C GLN A 41 -8.99 15.32 6.36
N GLN A 42 -9.06 16.07 7.46
CA GLN A 42 -9.70 17.38 7.46
C GLN A 42 -8.87 18.39 6.67
N LEU A 43 -9.53 19.14 5.80
CA LEU A 43 -8.93 20.22 5.03
C LEU A 43 -8.81 21.48 5.89
N THR A 44 -7.73 22.21 5.66
CA THR A 44 -7.48 23.52 6.30
C THR A 44 -7.38 24.57 5.21
N ALA A 45 -8.07 25.70 5.38
CA ALA A 45 -8.05 26.78 4.39
C ALA A 45 -6.62 27.26 4.10
N GLY A 46 -6.29 27.39 2.83
CA GLY A 46 -4.97 27.81 2.34
C GLY A 46 -3.86 26.76 2.41
N VAL A 47 -4.11 25.58 2.96
CA VAL A 47 -3.11 24.49 3.01
C VAL A 47 -3.28 23.60 1.79
N ALA A 48 -2.32 23.62 0.88
CA ALA A 48 -2.36 22.82 -0.36
C ALA A 48 -1.78 21.41 -0.21
N THR A 49 -0.93 21.17 0.78
CA THR A 49 -0.18 19.89 0.91
C THR A 49 -0.50 19.20 2.22
N TYR A 50 -0.87 17.93 2.12
CA TYR A 50 -1.24 17.05 3.23
C TYR A 50 -0.33 15.83 3.28
N THR A 51 0.04 15.42 4.49
CA THR A 51 0.83 14.21 4.71
C THR A 51 -0.06 12.97 4.56
N VAL A 52 0.48 11.94 3.95
CA VAL A 52 -0.17 10.63 3.83
C VAL A 52 0.49 9.68 4.85
N PRO A 53 -0.23 8.72 5.43
CA PRO A 53 0.37 7.73 6.32
C PRO A 53 1.57 7.03 5.67
N THR A 54 2.65 6.80 6.43
CA THR A 54 3.94 6.27 5.91
C THR A 54 3.87 4.82 5.42
N ASN A 55 2.79 4.10 5.77
CA ASN A 55 2.51 2.76 5.28
C ASN A 55 1.83 2.74 3.90
N VAL A 56 1.51 3.90 3.33
CA VAL A 56 0.88 4.02 2.02
C VAL A 56 1.93 3.97 0.91
N ASN A 57 1.74 3.07 -0.05
CA ASN A 57 2.58 2.97 -1.25
C ASN A 57 2.12 3.92 -2.35
N ASP A 58 0.82 4.03 -2.57
CA ASP A 58 0.22 4.93 -3.56
C ASP A 58 -1.20 5.32 -3.18
N VAL A 59 -1.66 6.43 -3.75
CA VAL A 59 -3.04 6.89 -3.70
C VAL A 59 -3.69 6.62 -5.05
N LEU A 60 -4.75 5.84 -5.04
CA LEU A 60 -5.49 5.46 -6.25
C LEU A 60 -6.37 6.61 -6.71
N GLU A 61 -7.25 7.05 -5.83
CA GLU A 61 -8.28 8.03 -6.09
C GLU A 61 -8.39 8.98 -4.90
N ALA A 62 -8.77 10.22 -5.14
CA ALA A 62 -9.01 11.20 -4.10
C ALA A 62 -10.26 12.02 -4.40
N TYR A 63 -10.95 12.41 -3.33
CA TYR A 63 -12.22 13.14 -3.35
C TYR A 63 -12.19 14.25 -2.31
N ILE A 64 -12.92 15.31 -2.58
CA ILE A 64 -13.27 16.30 -1.55
C ILE A 64 -14.72 16.08 -1.15
N SER A 65 -15.01 16.25 0.14
CA SER A 65 -16.34 16.03 0.71
C SER A 65 -16.72 17.15 1.68
N SER A 66 -18.01 17.45 1.74
CA SER A 66 -18.56 18.33 2.76
C SER A 66 -18.85 17.64 4.08
N THR A 67 -18.88 16.29 4.08
CA THR A 67 -19.20 15.47 5.24
C THR A 67 -18.10 14.46 5.52
N ALA A 68 -17.85 14.20 6.80
CA ALA A 68 -16.99 13.08 7.22
C ALA A 68 -17.57 11.75 6.74
N GLN A 69 -16.71 10.76 6.54
CA GLN A 69 -17.12 9.40 6.21
C GLN A 69 -17.85 8.78 7.41
N ALA A 70 -19.10 8.39 7.22
CA ALA A 70 -19.81 7.60 8.22
C ALA A 70 -19.18 6.19 8.31
N ALA A 71 -19.19 5.61 9.51
CA ALA A 71 -18.59 4.29 9.75
C ALA A 71 -19.23 3.19 8.87
N ASP A 72 -20.54 3.31 8.55
CA ASP A 72 -21.32 2.29 7.85
C ASP A 72 -22.13 2.85 6.66
N GLY A 73 -21.80 4.04 6.14
CA GLY A 73 -22.62 4.70 5.14
C GLY A 73 -21.87 5.14 3.88
N PRO A 74 -22.58 5.22 2.74
CA PRO A 74 -22.04 5.84 1.55
C PRO A 74 -21.77 7.32 1.79
N ALA A 75 -20.67 7.82 1.23
CA ALA A 75 -20.40 9.25 1.20
C ALA A 75 -21.45 9.95 0.34
N THR A 76 -22.01 11.03 0.87
CA THR A 76 -23.19 11.65 0.26
C THR A 76 -22.88 12.82 -0.67
N ASN A 77 -21.69 13.42 -0.60
CA ASN A 77 -21.32 14.60 -1.40
C ASN A 77 -19.83 14.61 -1.77
N ASP A 78 -19.34 13.52 -2.34
CA ASP A 78 -17.94 13.39 -2.75
C ASP A 78 -17.76 13.90 -4.18
N ILE A 79 -16.80 14.79 -4.38
CA ILE A 79 -16.38 15.26 -5.70
C ILE A 79 -15.01 14.66 -6.00
N ALA A 80 -14.91 13.89 -7.08
CA ALA A 80 -13.67 13.28 -7.52
C ALA A 80 -12.65 14.34 -7.97
N LEU A 81 -11.41 14.16 -7.58
CA LEU A 81 -10.28 14.97 -8.00
C LEU A 81 -9.52 14.27 -9.13
N THR A 82 -8.99 15.03 -10.08
CA THR A 82 -8.17 14.49 -11.16
C THR A 82 -6.73 14.31 -10.70
N LYS A 83 -6.20 13.07 -10.79
CA LYS A 83 -4.79 12.78 -10.51
C LYS A 83 -3.92 13.33 -11.63
N ILE A 84 -2.91 14.13 -11.29
CA ILE A 84 -1.93 14.67 -12.24
C ILE A 84 -0.51 14.23 -11.88
N ASP A 85 0.37 14.23 -12.85
CA ASP A 85 1.77 13.90 -12.64
C ASP A 85 2.59 15.10 -12.12
N ARG A 86 3.85 14.86 -11.77
CA ARG A 86 4.75 15.88 -11.24
C ARG A 86 4.98 17.02 -12.22
N SER A 87 5.12 16.72 -13.52
CA SER A 87 5.40 17.73 -14.54
C SER A 87 4.19 18.63 -14.75
N ALA A 88 3.00 18.05 -14.85
CA ALA A 88 1.75 18.79 -14.92
C ALA A 88 1.54 19.68 -13.69
N TYR A 89 1.75 19.13 -12.49
CA TYR A 89 1.66 19.93 -11.26
C TYR A 89 2.67 21.09 -11.23
N SER A 90 3.90 20.85 -11.69
CA SER A 90 4.95 21.89 -11.73
C SER A 90 4.61 23.03 -12.69
N ALA A 91 3.93 22.72 -13.80
CA ALA A 91 3.52 23.68 -14.82
C ALA A 91 2.30 24.54 -14.42
N LEU A 92 1.57 24.16 -13.35
CA LEU A 92 0.41 24.91 -12.91
C LEU A 92 0.79 26.31 -12.41
N PRO A 93 0.07 27.37 -12.86
CA PRO A 93 0.29 28.73 -12.37
C PRO A 93 -0.30 28.89 -10.96
N ASN A 94 0.23 29.85 -10.23
CA ASN A 94 -0.32 30.31 -8.94
C ASN A 94 -0.81 29.18 -7.99
N LYS A 95 0.12 28.38 -7.47
CA LYS A 95 -0.16 27.28 -6.54
C LYS A 95 -0.70 27.73 -5.16
N LEU A 96 -0.68 29.03 -4.90
CA LEU A 96 -1.20 29.65 -3.68
C LEU A 96 -2.66 30.17 -3.83
N ALA A 97 -3.24 30.03 -5.03
CA ALA A 97 -4.64 30.34 -5.22
C ALA A 97 -5.52 29.46 -4.31
N THR A 98 -6.50 30.05 -3.66
CA THR A 98 -7.46 29.37 -2.79
C THR A 98 -8.79 29.20 -3.50
N GLY A 99 -9.47 28.11 -3.23
CA GLY A 99 -10.77 27.78 -3.83
C GLY A 99 -11.14 26.31 -3.68
N GLN A 100 -12.01 25.83 -4.55
CA GLN A 100 -12.35 24.41 -4.58
C GLN A 100 -11.27 23.62 -5.34
N PRO A 101 -10.58 22.67 -4.72
CA PRO A 101 -9.62 21.79 -5.39
C PRO A 101 -10.28 20.99 -6.52
N SER A 102 -9.59 20.84 -7.63
CA SER A 102 -10.03 20.03 -8.78
C SER A 102 -9.02 18.96 -9.19
N GLN A 103 -7.78 19.16 -8.81
CA GLN A 103 -6.68 18.26 -9.18
C GLN A 103 -5.81 17.95 -7.96
N TYR A 104 -5.12 16.81 -8.01
CA TYR A 104 -4.15 16.45 -6.98
C TYR A 104 -2.92 15.78 -7.56
N TYR A 105 -1.80 15.98 -6.89
CA TYR A 105 -0.53 15.33 -7.17
C TYR A 105 -0.06 14.53 -5.95
N VAL A 106 0.40 13.31 -6.16
CA VAL A 106 0.97 12.44 -5.12
C VAL A 106 2.47 12.45 -5.21
N ASN A 107 3.14 12.93 -4.18
CA ASN A 107 4.57 12.85 -4.04
C ASN A 107 4.95 11.54 -3.31
N ARG A 108 5.53 10.58 -4.05
CA ARG A 108 5.87 9.23 -3.56
C ARG A 108 7.29 9.18 -2.98
N GLN A 109 7.57 10.01 -2.01
CA GLN A 109 8.82 9.97 -1.25
C GLN A 109 8.69 9.06 -0.02
N ILE A 110 9.74 9.00 0.81
CA ILE A 110 9.73 8.25 2.08
C ILE A 110 8.56 8.72 2.95
N ASP A 111 8.35 10.04 3.01
CA ASP A 111 7.19 10.66 3.63
C ASP A 111 6.25 11.15 2.50
N PRO A 112 5.26 10.34 2.11
CA PRO A 112 4.40 10.67 0.98
C PRO A 112 3.46 11.81 1.32
N THR A 113 3.17 12.64 0.31
CA THR A 113 2.25 13.78 0.45
C THR A 113 1.29 13.86 -0.72
N ILE A 114 0.09 14.40 -0.47
CA ILE A 114 -0.88 14.78 -1.49
C ILE A 114 -0.89 16.31 -1.56
N SER A 115 -0.63 16.85 -2.75
CA SER A 115 -0.74 18.28 -3.00
C SER A 115 -1.96 18.54 -3.86
N LEU A 116 -2.84 19.41 -3.37
CA LEU A 116 -4.08 19.81 -4.04
C LEU A 116 -3.84 21.05 -4.91
N TYR A 117 -4.59 21.18 -5.98
CA TYR A 117 -4.67 22.40 -6.80
C TYR A 117 -6.14 22.71 -7.13
N VAL A 118 -6.62 23.85 -6.76
CA VAL A 118 -6.05 24.93 -5.92
C VAL A 118 -6.02 24.54 -4.44
N ALA A 119 -5.38 25.38 -3.59
CA ALA A 119 -5.46 25.18 -2.15
C ALA A 119 -6.92 25.30 -1.68
N PRO A 120 -7.42 24.43 -0.80
CA PRO A 120 -8.80 24.46 -0.35
C PRO A 120 -9.12 25.76 0.40
N ASP A 121 -10.32 26.30 0.18
CA ASP A 121 -10.87 27.36 1.02
C ASP A 121 -11.54 26.80 2.30
N ALA A 122 -11.79 25.48 2.32
CA ALA A 122 -12.42 24.74 3.41
C ALA A 122 -13.79 25.31 3.86
N SER A 123 -14.47 26.04 2.98
CA SER A 123 -15.78 26.64 3.28
C SER A 123 -16.93 25.64 3.12
N THR A 124 -16.95 24.92 2.00
CA THR A 124 -17.99 23.94 1.67
C THR A 124 -17.48 22.51 1.79
N TYR A 125 -16.27 22.26 1.25
CA TYR A 125 -15.63 20.94 1.28
C TYR A 125 -14.53 20.96 2.34
N THR A 126 -14.78 20.23 3.42
CA THR A 126 -13.94 20.26 4.63
C THR A 126 -13.12 18.99 4.82
N TYR A 127 -13.35 17.97 4.00
CA TYR A 127 -12.65 16.67 4.08
C TYR A 127 -12.01 16.30 2.76
N LEU A 128 -10.78 15.80 2.84
CA LEU A 128 -10.09 15.07 1.79
C LEU A 128 -10.22 13.59 2.09
N LYS A 129 -10.85 12.83 1.19
CA LYS A 129 -10.95 11.38 1.25
C LYS A 129 -10.12 10.78 0.14
N PHE A 130 -9.40 9.70 0.40
CA PHE A 130 -8.61 9.04 -0.62
C PHE A 130 -8.47 7.56 -0.37
N TYR A 131 -8.59 6.78 -1.45
CA TYR A 131 -8.25 5.36 -1.43
C TYR A 131 -6.76 5.19 -1.61
N SER A 132 -6.13 4.54 -0.66
CA SER A 132 -4.70 4.24 -0.69
C SER A 132 -4.43 2.76 -0.74
N ILE A 133 -3.33 2.41 -1.38
CA ILE A 133 -2.73 1.08 -1.30
C ILE A 133 -1.71 1.10 -0.18
N ASN A 134 -1.94 0.31 0.85
CA ASN A 134 -1.00 0.18 1.95
C ASN A 134 -0.03 -0.99 1.69
N ARG A 135 1.21 -0.85 2.14
CA ARG A 135 2.15 -1.96 2.13
C ARG A 135 1.68 -3.08 3.05
N ILE A 136 2.01 -4.32 2.71
CA ILE A 136 1.85 -5.44 3.61
C ILE A 136 2.81 -5.22 4.78
N GLU A 137 2.29 -5.27 6.01
CA GLU A 137 3.10 -5.04 7.21
C GLU A 137 4.17 -6.11 7.38
N ASP A 138 5.30 -5.70 7.94
CA ASP A 138 6.38 -6.63 8.29
C ASP A 138 5.89 -7.69 9.27
N ALA A 139 6.42 -8.89 9.19
CA ALA A 139 6.06 -10.03 10.02
C ALA A 139 6.23 -9.81 11.54
N GLY A 140 6.65 -8.61 11.96
CA GLY A 140 6.69 -8.15 13.35
C GLY A 140 7.34 -9.13 14.35
N SER A 141 6.71 -9.36 15.49
CA SER A 141 7.14 -10.35 16.49
C SER A 141 6.51 -11.72 16.25
N PHE A 142 6.92 -12.77 16.98
CA PHE A 142 6.38 -14.14 16.86
C PHE A 142 4.87 -14.25 17.11
N THR A 143 4.31 -13.31 17.84
CA THR A 143 2.90 -13.29 18.22
C THR A 143 2.04 -12.57 17.20
N ASN A 144 2.64 -11.92 16.21
CA ASN A 144 1.88 -11.22 15.20
C ASN A 144 1.38 -12.18 14.12
N THR A 145 0.11 -12.06 13.80
CA THR A 145 -0.49 -12.72 12.64
C THR A 145 -0.12 -11.91 11.39
N ALA A 146 0.35 -12.57 10.33
CA ALA A 146 0.57 -11.91 9.06
C ALA A 146 -0.77 -11.42 8.50
N ASP A 147 -0.82 -10.17 8.10
CA ASP A 147 -1.98 -9.54 7.47
C ASP A 147 -2.05 -9.91 5.99
N VAL A 148 -2.34 -11.18 5.73
CA VAL A 148 -2.37 -11.80 4.42
C VAL A 148 -3.69 -12.54 4.25
N ALA A 149 -4.38 -12.31 3.13
CA ALA A 149 -5.61 -13.01 2.81
C ALA A 149 -5.39 -14.53 2.77
N TYR A 150 -6.37 -15.29 3.27
CA TYR A 150 -6.28 -16.74 3.44
C TYR A 150 -5.84 -17.49 2.17
N ARG A 151 -6.33 -17.08 1.01
CA ARG A 151 -5.97 -17.65 -0.30
C ARG A 151 -4.49 -17.55 -0.65
N PHE A 152 -3.76 -16.58 -0.08
CA PHE A 152 -2.32 -16.39 -0.29
C PHE A 152 -1.43 -17.17 0.70
N LEU A 153 -1.98 -17.86 1.70
CA LEU A 153 -1.19 -18.62 2.66
C LEU A 153 -0.36 -19.74 2.02
N PRO A 154 -0.87 -20.54 1.06
CA PRO A 154 -0.06 -21.55 0.38
C PRO A 154 1.13 -20.93 -0.37
N CYS A 155 0.87 -19.83 -1.08
CA CYS A 155 1.89 -19.04 -1.79
C CYS A 155 2.92 -18.45 -0.82
N MET A 156 2.51 -17.92 0.33
CA MET A 156 3.40 -17.41 1.37
C MET A 156 4.34 -18.51 1.88
N CYS A 157 3.83 -19.72 2.15
CA CYS A 157 4.63 -20.83 2.62
C CYS A 157 5.64 -21.32 1.56
N SER A 158 5.25 -21.39 0.28
CA SER A 158 6.14 -21.79 -0.81
C SER A 158 7.18 -20.71 -1.12
N GLY A 159 6.79 -19.42 -1.11
CA GLY A 159 7.68 -18.28 -1.26
C GLY A 159 8.72 -18.18 -0.15
N LEU A 160 8.30 -18.33 1.11
CA LEU A 160 9.24 -18.39 2.24
C LEU A 160 10.22 -19.55 2.10
N ALA A 161 9.75 -20.74 1.68
CA ALA A 161 10.61 -21.89 1.44
C ALA A 161 11.63 -21.61 0.32
N PHE A 162 11.22 -20.94 -0.76
CA PHE A 162 12.12 -20.51 -1.83
C PHE A 162 13.20 -19.56 -1.31
N TYR A 163 12.85 -18.49 -0.59
CA TYR A 163 13.83 -17.56 -0.05
C TYR A 163 14.80 -18.19 0.94
N LEU A 164 14.34 -19.12 1.78
CA LEU A 164 15.21 -19.87 2.71
C LEU A 164 16.14 -20.83 1.98
N SER A 165 15.70 -21.43 0.87
CA SER A 165 16.51 -22.38 0.10
C SER A 165 17.74 -21.73 -0.51
N GLN A 166 17.70 -20.44 -0.84
CA GLN A 166 18.85 -19.72 -1.37
C GLN A 166 20.06 -19.74 -0.43
N LYS A 167 19.83 -19.86 0.89
CA LYS A 167 20.90 -19.91 1.88
C LYS A 167 21.23 -21.33 2.34
N ARG A 168 20.25 -22.24 2.34
CA ARG A 168 20.35 -23.49 3.08
C ARG A 168 20.16 -24.75 2.24
N ALA A 169 19.58 -24.64 1.07
CA ALA A 169 19.29 -25.78 0.21
C ALA A 169 19.39 -25.38 -1.27
N PRO A 170 20.60 -25.02 -1.75
CA PRO A 170 20.79 -24.54 -3.13
C PRO A 170 20.32 -25.55 -4.18
N ASP A 171 20.40 -26.83 -3.88
CA ASP A 171 19.95 -27.92 -4.78
C ASP A 171 18.43 -27.90 -5.04
N ARG A 172 17.66 -27.25 -4.18
CA ARG A 172 16.19 -27.20 -4.26
C ARG A 172 15.63 -25.86 -4.76
N ILE A 173 16.49 -24.91 -5.06
CA ILE A 173 16.08 -23.53 -5.43
C ILE A 173 15.12 -23.55 -6.61
N GLN A 174 15.45 -24.28 -7.68
CA GLN A 174 14.66 -24.29 -8.92
C GLN A 174 13.26 -24.89 -8.71
N VAL A 175 13.19 -26.01 -8.01
CA VAL A 175 11.91 -26.69 -7.72
C VAL A 175 11.03 -25.83 -6.82
N LEU A 176 11.62 -25.19 -5.79
CA LEU A 176 10.87 -24.35 -4.86
C LEU A 176 10.45 -23.03 -5.51
N LYS A 177 11.25 -22.48 -6.43
CA LYS A 177 10.88 -21.32 -7.23
C LYS A 177 9.66 -21.61 -8.10
N GLN A 178 9.69 -22.72 -8.84
CA GLN A 178 8.59 -23.12 -9.70
C GLN A 178 7.30 -23.35 -8.90
N LEU A 179 7.39 -24.05 -7.77
CA LEU A 179 6.26 -24.25 -6.89
C LEU A 179 5.67 -22.92 -6.38
N TYR A 180 6.53 -21.97 -6.02
CA TYR A 180 6.11 -20.64 -5.57
C TYR A 180 5.40 -19.87 -6.69
N GLU A 181 5.95 -19.84 -7.91
CA GLU A 181 5.34 -19.14 -9.03
C GLU A 181 3.98 -19.76 -9.42
N ASP A 182 3.87 -21.09 -9.42
CA ASP A 182 2.61 -21.80 -9.70
C ASP A 182 1.53 -21.44 -8.65
N GLU A 183 1.88 -21.42 -7.36
CA GLU A 183 0.98 -21.05 -6.28
C GLU A 183 0.60 -19.58 -6.35
N LEU A 184 1.52 -18.69 -6.73
CA LEU A 184 1.27 -17.27 -6.89
C LEU A 184 0.30 -17.02 -8.04
N ILE A 185 0.50 -17.66 -9.20
CA ILE A 185 -0.41 -17.55 -10.35
C ILE A 185 -1.82 -18.01 -9.98
N ARG A 186 -1.95 -19.11 -9.23
CA ARG A 186 -3.27 -19.59 -8.77
C ARG A 186 -3.93 -18.56 -7.86
N ALA A 187 -3.19 -18.03 -6.89
CA ALA A 187 -3.72 -17.05 -5.95
C ALA A 187 -4.15 -15.74 -6.63
N LEU A 188 -3.43 -15.31 -7.69
CA LEU A 188 -3.76 -14.13 -8.47
C LEU A 188 -4.96 -14.34 -9.42
N ASN A 189 -5.16 -15.55 -9.91
CA ASN A 189 -6.31 -15.84 -10.78
C ASN A 189 -7.65 -15.90 -10.02
N GLU A 190 -7.61 -16.02 -8.71
CA GLU A 190 -8.78 -16.01 -7.82
C GLU A 190 -9.09 -14.59 -7.29
N ASP A 191 -8.25 -13.62 -7.59
CA ASP A 191 -8.35 -12.24 -7.15
C ASP A 191 -8.93 -11.35 -8.24
#